data_56b0cbc9963260a848d369c21d8c81f8
#
_entry.id   56b0cbc9963260a848d369c21d8c81f8
#
_cell.length_a   1.000
_cell.length_b   1.000
_cell.length_c   1.000
_cell.angle_alpha   90.00
_cell.angle_beta   90.00
_cell.angle_gamma   90.00
#
_symmetry.space_group_name_H-M   'P 1'
#
loop_
_entity.id
_entity.type
_entity.pdbx_description
1 polymer ?
#
loop_
_entity_poly.entity_id
_entity_poly.type
_entity_poly.pdbx_seq_one_letter_code
_entity_poly.pdbx_strand_id
1 'polypeptide(L)'
;MRAACCEATVLRHEVIADDIRLLRVLWPDRDHAPHAGQFFTLRAWGADEAPFLSRPISVHKWEPETQTVEFLYQVIGEGTHKLAALKEGDSFQLTGPMGNGFDVESLTKTYKKFAVVGGGIGTAPMYQVARELAAAGCKPDVFFGFRDKPYCMEEYRSIANLVKVSTDTGAVGFHGFVTQLYDPADYDAVLVCGPTVMMKNAARLCAEKHTPCFVSLEKKMACGIGACLGCTCETKSGKGKSVCKNGPVFDATEVF
;
A
#
# COMPACT_ATOMS: atom_id res chain seq x y z
N MET A 1 -16.61 -9.20 4.06
CA MET A 1 -15.40 -9.97 3.72
C MET A 1 -14.92 -10.70 4.98
N ARG A 2 -14.66 -12.01 4.92
CA ARG A 2 -14.09 -12.75 6.06
C ARG A 2 -12.58 -12.77 5.88
N ALA A 3 -11.82 -12.24 6.83
CA ALA A 3 -10.37 -12.43 6.87
C ALA A 3 -10.09 -13.87 7.33
N ALA A 4 -9.21 -14.57 6.63
CA ALA A 4 -8.71 -15.86 7.07
C ALA A 4 -7.48 -15.67 7.96
N CYS A 5 -7.31 -16.56 8.93
CA CYS A 5 -6.09 -16.63 9.75
C CYS A 5 -5.44 -17.99 9.49
N CYS A 6 -4.21 -17.97 9.01
CA CYS A 6 -3.48 -19.18 8.71
C CYS A 6 -2.01 -19.05 9.09
N GLU A 7 -1.33 -20.17 9.10
CA GLU A 7 0.12 -20.25 9.12
C GLU A 7 0.61 -20.14 7.67
N ALA A 8 1.45 -19.15 7.39
CA ALA A 8 2.03 -18.92 6.07
C ALA A 8 3.50 -19.30 6.08
N THR A 9 3.97 -19.91 4.98
CA THR A 9 5.37 -20.31 4.80
C THR A 9 6.13 -19.24 4.02
N VAL A 10 7.30 -18.87 4.51
CA VAL A 10 8.22 -17.95 3.84
C VAL A 10 8.85 -18.67 2.64
N LEU A 11 8.62 -18.15 1.46
CA LEU A 11 9.23 -18.65 0.20
C LEU A 11 10.50 -17.90 -0.16
N ARG A 12 10.56 -16.60 0.20
CA ARG A 12 11.72 -15.74 -0.06
C ARG A 12 11.68 -14.53 0.86
N HIS A 13 12.85 -14.11 1.34
CA HIS A 13 12.98 -12.91 2.16
C HIS A 13 14.25 -12.15 1.79
N GLU A 14 14.11 -10.94 1.28
CA GLU A 14 15.20 -10.19 0.68
C GLU A 14 15.39 -8.82 1.32
N VAL A 15 16.66 -8.40 1.38
CA VAL A 15 17.03 -7.03 1.70
C VAL A 15 16.99 -6.22 0.41
N ILE A 16 16.07 -5.28 0.31
CA ILE A 16 15.92 -4.39 -0.87
C ILE A 16 16.73 -3.10 -0.69
N ALA A 17 16.69 -2.55 0.53
CA ALA A 17 17.50 -1.41 0.96
C ALA A 17 17.81 -1.57 2.45
N ASP A 18 18.56 -0.66 3.05
CA ASP A 18 19.06 -0.78 4.43
C ASP A 18 17.96 -1.21 5.42
N ASP A 19 16.80 -0.56 5.37
CA ASP A 19 15.66 -0.81 6.24
C ASP A 19 14.41 -1.36 5.49
N ILE A 20 14.52 -1.67 4.20
CA ILE A 20 13.43 -2.20 3.37
C ILE A 20 13.63 -3.68 3.11
N ARG A 21 12.58 -4.46 3.33
CA ARG A 21 12.54 -5.91 3.11
C ARG A 21 11.39 -6.28 2.18
N LEU A 22 11.65 -7.27 1.32
CA LEU A 22 10.62 -7.93 0.52
C LEU A 22 10.44 -9.36 1.06
N LEU A 23 9.24 -9.65 1.55
CA LEU A 23 8.84 -10.95 2.07
C LEU A 23 7.83 -11.57 1.11
N ARG A 24 8.16 -12.71 0.50
CA ARG A 24 7.25 -13.53 -0.32
C ARG A 24 6.81 -14.72 0.48
N VAL A 25 5.51 -14.97 0.52
CA VAL A 25 4.90 -16.08 1.26
C VAL A 25 3.88 -16.83 0.43
N LEU A 26 3.65 -18.10 0.76
CA LEU A 26 2.54 -18.86 0.25
C LEU A 26 1.26 -18.43 0.99
N TRP A 27 0.21 -18.06 0.24
CA TRP A 27 -1.13 -17.82 0.78
C TRP A 27 -2.03 -19.03 0.46
N PRO A 28 -2.35 -19.86 1.46
CA PRO A 28 -3.05 -21.13 1.20
C PRO A 28 -4.56 -20.98 0.94
N ASP A 29 -5.15 -19.84 1.30
CA ASP A 29 -6.60 -19.62 1.14
C ASP A 29 -6.92 -19.15 -0.28
N ARG A 30 -7.55 -20.07 -1.05
CA ARG A 30 -7.95 -19.80 -2.44
C ARG A 30 -9.21 -18.97 -2.57
N ASP A 31 -10.06 -18.97 -1.54
CA ASP A 31 -11.35 -18.32 -1.58
C ASP A 31 -11.25 -16.81 -1.30
N HIS A 32 -10.11 -16.36 -0.76
CA HIS A 32 -9.87 -14.97 -0.38
C HIS A 32 -8.60 -14.42 -1.05
N ALA A 33 -8.69 -14.18 -2.35
CA ALA A 33 -7.63 -13.49 -3.09
C ALA A 33 -7.51 -12.02 -2.64
N PRO A 34 -6.31 -11.52 -2.34
CA PRO A 34 -6.13 -10.10 -2.01
C PRO A 34 -6.23 -9.21 -3.25
N HIS A 35 -6.70 -7.97 -3.05
CA HIS A 35 -6.80 -6.93 -4.07
C HIS A 35 -5.90 -5.74 -3.75
N ALA A 36 -5.67 -4.90 -4.75
CA ALA A 36 -4.88 -3.69 -4.64
C ALA A 36 -5.29 -2.81 -3.45
N GLY A 37 -4.32 -2.43 -2.62
CA GLY A 37 -4.54 -1.57 -1.45
C GLY A 37 -5.07 -2.27 -0.21
N GLN A 38 -5.36 -3.57 -0.24
CA GLN A 38 -5.63 -4.36 0.97
C GLN A 38 -4.34 -4.65 1.73
N PHE A 39 -4.49 -5.11 2.97
CA PHE A 39 -3.37 -5.44 3.86
C PHE A 39 -3.63 -6.75 4.60
N PHE A 40 -2.57 -7.28 5.19
CA PHE A 40 -2.61 -8.40 6.13
C PHE A 40 -2.01 -7.96 7.46
N THR A 41 -2.35 -8.67 8.54
CA THR A 41 -1.58 -8.57 9.79
C THR A 41 -0.64 -9.75 9.91
N LEU A 42 0.63 -9.46 10.14
CA LEU A 42 1.75 -10.39 10.21
C LEU A 42 2.23 -10.53 11.65
N ARG A 43 2.47 -11.77 12.12
CA ARG A 43 2.99 -12.06 13.44
C ARG A 43 3.98 -13.24 13.39
N ALA A 44 5.25 -12.95 13.64
CA ALA A 44 6.36 -13.93 13.65
C ALA A 44 6.89 -14.17 15.06
N TRP A 45 6.03 -14.15 16.08
CA TRP A 45 6.39 -14.34 17.49
C TRP A 45 5.20 -14.94 18.25
N GLY A 46 5.50 -15.54 19.40
CA GLY A 46 4.51 -16.23 20.25
C GLY A 46 3.41 -15.32 20.78
N ALA A 47 2.29 -15.91 21.20
CA ALA A 47 1.15 -15.19 21.73
C ALA A 47 1.50 -14.39 23.00
N ASP A 48 2.41 -14.93 23.82
CA ASP A 48 2.83 -14.34 25.09
C ASP A 48 4.07 -13.44 24.96
N GLU A 49 4.54 -13.21 23.74
CA GLU A 49 5.69 -12.36 23.46
C GLU A 49 5.28 -10.95 23.04
N ALA A 50 6.08 -9.95 23.44
CA ALA A 50 5.99 -8.61 22.90
C ALA A 50 6.53 -8.56 21.45
N PRO A 51 5.99 -7.66 20.65
CA PRO A 51 4.86 -6.79 20.88
C PRO A 51 3.52 -7.53 20.77
N PHE A 52 2.53 -7.19 21.59
CA PHE A 52 1.24 -7.90 21.61
C PHE A 52 0.45 -7.83 20.30
N LEU A 53 0.61 -6.77 19.54
CA LEU A 53 -0.14 -6.56 18.31
C LEU A 53 0.64 -7.03 17.09
N SER A 54 -0.03 -7.71 16.17
CA SER A 54 0.49 -8.03 14.83
C SER A 54 0.77 -6.76 14.01
N ARG A 55 1.57 -6.87 12.98
CA ARG A 55 1.92 -5.73 12.10
C ARG A 55 1.01 -5.70 10.87
N PRO A 56 0.21 -4.65 10.68
CA PRO A 56 -0.52 -4.46 9.42
C PRO A 56 0.48 -4.05 8.33
N ILE A 57 0.55 -4.86 7.29
CA ILE A 57 1.42 -4.63 6.12
C ILE A 57 0.58 -4.76 4.86
N SER A 58 0.67 -3.76 3.99
CA SER A 58 -0.07 -3.72 2.73
C SER A 58 0.45 -4.78 1.75
N VAL A 59 -0.47 -5.31 0.94
CA VAL A 59 -0.12 -6.18 -0.19
C VAL A 59 0.70 -5.38 -1.18
N HIS A 60 1.92 -5.85 -1.45
CA HIS A 60 2.76 -5.32 -2.51
C HIS A 60 2.42 -5.96 -3.85
N LYS A 61 2.31 -7.30 -3.85
CA LYS A 61 2.02 -8.08 -5.06
C LYS A 61 1.25 -9.34 -4.72
N TRP A 62 0.30 -9.71 -5.55
CA TRP A 62 -0.41 -10.97 -5.53
C TRP A 62 -0.21 -11.73 -6.83
N GLU A 63 0.19 -13.01 -6.76
CA GLU A 63 0.30 -13.91 -7.90
C GLU A 63 -0.69 -15.08 -7.75
N PRO A 64 -1.81 -15.03 -8.47
CA PRO A 64 -2.86 -16.05 -8.32
C PRO A 64 -2.44 -17.45 -8.77
N GLU A 65 -1.57 -17.56 -9.79
CA GLU A 65 -1.14 -18.85 -10.32
C GLU A 65 -0.30 -19.64 -9.32
N THR A 66 0.55 -18.96 -8.58
CA THR A 66 1.42 -19.55 -7.55
C THR A 66 0.89 -19.40 -6.14
N GLN A 67 -0.22 -18.67 -5.98
CA GLN A 67 -0.81 -18.31 -4.69
C GLN A 67 0.20 -17.65 -3.73
N THR A 68 1.01 -16.76 -4.24
CA THR A 68 2.02 -16.06 -3.46
C THR A 68 1.63 -14.61 -3.24
N VAL A 69 1.82 -14.14 -2.01
CA VAL A 69 1.70 -12.73 -1.63
C VAL A 69 3.09 -12.19 -1.32
N GLU A 70 3.39 -11.00 -1.81
CA GLU A 70 4.58 -10.26 -1.46
C GLU A 70 4.23 -9.05 -0.59
N PHE A 71 5.05 -8.85 0.42
CA PHE A 71 4.99 -7.71 1.33
C PHE A 71 6.30 -6.94 1.26
N LEU A 72 6.25 -5.71 0.79
CA LEU A 72 7.37 -4.77 0.87
C LEU A 72 7.15 -3.90 2.10
N TYR A 73 8.08 -3.93 3.06
CA TYR A 73 7.91 -3.26 4.34
C TYR A 73 9.19 -2.64 4.88
N GLN A 74 9.03 -1.65 5.74
CA GLN A 74 10.13 -0.96 6.41
C GLN A 74 10.36 -1.55 7.82
N VAL A 75 11.61 -1.79 8.18
CA VAL A 75 12.05 -2.27 9.48
C VAL A 75 12.28 -1.09 10.41
N ILE A 76 11.30 -0.76 11.24
CA ILE A 76 11.32 0.45 12.11
C ILE A 76 11.04 0.19 13.58
N GLY A 77 10.57 -1.00 13.94
CA GLY A 77 10.22 -1.31 15.32
C GLY A 77 10.30 -2.78 15.62
N GLU A 78 10.16 -3.16 16.90
CA GLU A 78 10.37 -4.52 17.38
C GLU A 78 9.69 -5.60 16.54
N GLY A 79 8.39 -5.43 16.21
CA GLY A 79 7.67 -6.42 15.41
C GLY A 79 8.21 -6.56 13.99
N THR A 80 8.62 -5.47 13.35
CA THR A 80 9.22 -5.53 12.01
C THR A 80 10.66 -6.06 12.05
N HIS A 81 11.39 -5.90 13.16
CA HIS A 81 12.68 -6.60 13.36
C HIS A 81 12.49 -8.11 13.51
N LYS A 82 11.45 -8.56 14.27
CA LYS A 82 11.12 -9.98 14.37
C LYS A 82 10.71 -10.57 13.01
N LEU A 83 9.92 -9.83 12.23
CA LEU A 83 9.61 -10.22 10.85
C LEU A 83 10.89 -10.31 9.98
N ALA A 84 11.81 -9.34 10.11
CA ALA A 84 13.04 -9.31 9.34
C ALA A 84 14.03 -10.46 9.68
N ALA A 85 13.83 -11.15 10.79
CA ALA A 85 14.61 -12.32 11.19
C ALA A 85 14.14 -13.64 10.55
N LEU A 86 12.94 -13.65 9.92
CA LEU A 86 12.41 -14.83 9.23
C LEU A 86 13.30 -15.25 8.06
N LYS A 87 13.40 -16.56 7.86
CA LYS A 87 14.17 -17.19 6.77
C LYS A 87 13.24 -18.02 5.87
N GLU A 88 13.72 -18.37 4.70
CA GLU A 88 13.03 -19.33 3.82
C GLU A 88 12.74 -20.63 4.58
N GLY A 89 11.51 -21.13 4.44
CA GLY A 89 11.00 -22.31 5.14
C GLY A 89 10.40 -22.02 6.51
N ASP A 90 10.63 -20.84 7.11
CA ASP A 90 9.98 -20.48 8.36
C ASP A 90 8.48 -20.29 8.16
N SER A 91 7.72 -20.56 9.23
CA SER A 91 6.29 -20.32 9.26
C SER A 91 5.94 -19.21 10.25
N PHE A 92 4.91 -18.44 9.95
CA PHE A 92 4.40 -17.38 10.82
C PHE A 92 2.91 -17.16 10.63
N GLN A 93 2.27 -16.50 11.59
CA GLN A 93 0.84 -16.21 11.53
C GLN A 93 0.55 -15.05 10.56
N LEU A 94 -0.31 -15.31 9.59
CA LEU A 94 -0.81 -14.37 8.60
C LEU A 94 -2.33 -14.28 8.68
N THR A 95 -2.88 -13.07 8.82
CA THR A 95 -4.33 -12.86 8.86
C THR A 95 -4.73 -11.81 7.84
N GLY A 96 -5.64 -12.16 6.95
CA GLY A 96 -6.14 -11.27 5.89
C GLY A 96 -6.88 -12.03 4.80
N PRO A 97 -7.06 -11.42 3.62
CA PRO A 97 -6.87 -10.00 3.36
C PRO A 97 -7.89 -9.13 4.09
N MET A 98 -7.53 -7.91 4.44
CA MET A 98 -8.36 -6.99 5.21
C MET A 98 -8.50 -5.64 4.51
N GLY A 99 -9.57 -4.94 4.87
CA GLY A 99 -9.87 -3.60 4.38
C GLY A 99 -10.47 -3.56 2.98
N ASN A 100 -10.94 -2.36 2.62
CA ASN A 100 -11.41 -2.02 1.28
C ASN A 100 -10.25 -1.34 0.56
N GLY A 101 -9.66 -2.03 -0.42
CA GLY A 101 -8.60 -1.52 -1.27
C GLY A 101 -9.08 -0.51 -2.32
N PHE A 102 -8.25 -0.29 -3.32
CA PHE A 102 -8.69 0.43 -4.53
C PHE A 102 -9.60 -0.49 -5.35
N ASP A 103 -10.83 -0.06 -5.58
CA ASP A 103 -11.77 -0.77 -6.46
C ASP A 103 -11.40 -0.49 -7.93
N VAL A 104 -10.32 -1.13 -8.39
CA VAL A 104 -9.76 -0.91 -9.73
C VAL A 104 -10.79 -1.25 -10.80
N GLU A 105 -11.62 -2.27 -10.58
CA GLU A 105 -12.67 -2.64 -11.54
C GLU A 105 -13.68 -1.51 -11.75
N SER A 106 -14.19 -0.92 -10.68
CA SER A 106 -15.13 0.21 -10.76
C SER A 106 -14.45 1.48 -11.26
N LEU A 107 -13.22 1.75 -10.82
CA LEU A 107 -12.44 2.91 -11.24
C LEU A 107 -12.18 2.90 -12.75
N THR A 108 -11.80 1.76 -13.33
CA THR A 108 -11.50 1.65 -14.76
C THR A 108 -12.71 1.67 -15.69
N LYS A 109 -13.92 1.45 -15.13
CA LYS A 109 -15.18 1.69 -15.88
C LYS A 109 -15.42 3.18 -16.08
N THR A 110 -15.05 4.02 -15.09
CA THR A 110 -15.31 5.47 -15.08
C THR A 110 -14.14 6.27 -15.62
N TYR A 111 -12.92 5.92 -15.27
CA TYR A 111 -11.68 6.65 -15.56
C TYR A 111 -10.76 5.84 -16.45
N LYS A 112 -9.93 6.52 -17.25
CA LYS A 112 -8.99 5.86 -18.19
C LYS A 112 -7.54 6.26 -17.96
N LYS A 113 -7.31 7.49 -17.54
CA LYS A 113 -5.97 8.05 -17.34
C LYS A 113 -5.69 8.25 -15.84
N PHE A 114 -4.78 7.48 -15.31
CA PHE A 114 -4.49 7.43 -13.87
C PHE A 114 -3.08 7.94 -13.56
N ALA A 115 -2.96 8.78 -12.51
CA ALA A 115 -1.72 9.00 -11.81
C ALA A 115 -1.66 8.11 -10.55
N VAL A 116 -0.62 7.31 -10.42
CA VAL A 116 -0.33 6.50 -9.23
C VAL A 116 0.82 7.15 -8.49
N VAL A 117 0.53 7.66 -7.29
CA VAL A 117 1.45 8.51 -6.52
C VAL A 117 1.83 7.83 -5.21
N GLY A 118 3.11 7.65 -4.95
CA GLY A 118 3.61 7.02 -3.72
C GLY A 118 4.71 7.81 -3.04
N GLY A 119 4.80 7.70 -1.72
CA GLY A 119 5.87 8.32 -0.93
C GLY A 119 6.52 7.38 0.06
N GLY A 120 7.85 7.21 0.00
CA GLY A 120 8.58 6.29 0.86
C GLY A 120 8.04 4.87 0.79
N ILE A 121 7.77 4.24 1.95
CA ILE A 121 7.19 2.88 1.98
C ILE A 121 5.74 2.83 1.45
N GLY A 122 5.04 3.96 1.34
CA GLY A 122 3.74 4.03 0.69
C GLY A 122 3.75 3.67 -0.80
N THR A 123 4.91 3.54 -1.42
CA THR A 123 5.07 2.98 -2.77
C THR A 123 4.77 1.48 -2.81
N ALA A 124 4.89 0.77 -1.69
CA ALA A 124 4.70 -0.67 -1.61
C ALA A 124 3.33 -1.16 -2.12
N PRO A 125 2.18 -0.66 -1.65
CA PRO A 125 0.87 -1.09 -2.15
C PRO A 125 0.59 -0.63 -3.58
N MET A 126 1.28 0.40 -4.07
CA MET A 126 1.02 0.98 -5.39
C MET A 126 1.46 0.07 -6.54
N TYR A 127 2.30 -0.94 -6.27
CA TYR A 127 2.67 -1.92 -7.29
C TYR A 127 1.49 -2.78 -7.73
N GLN A 128 0.73 -3.34 -6.76
CA GLN A 128 -0.47 -4.11 -7.10
C GLN A 128 -1.52 -3.24 -7.78
N VAL A 129 -1.66 -1.98 -7.35
CA VAL A 129 -2.56 -0.99 -8.00
C VAL A 129 -2.18 -0.81 -9.47
N ALA A 130 -0.91 -0.54 -9.76
CA ALA A 130 -0.43 -0.33 -11.13
C ALA A 130 -0.59 -1.59 -11.99
N ARG A 131 -0.37 -2.78 -11.43
CA ARG A 131 -0.59 -4.06 -12.12
C ARG A 131 -2.05 -4.28 -12.49
N GLU A 132 -2.98 -4.07 -11.56
CA GLU A 132 -4.41 -4.24 -11.81
C GLU A 132 -4.93 -3.22 -12.84
N LEU A 133 -4.49 -1.95 -12.76
CA LEU A 133 -4.79 -0.94 -13.76
C LEU A 133 -4.27 -1.34 -15.15
N ALA A 134 -3.02 -1.81 -15.24
CA ALA A 134 -2.42 -2.24 -16.50
C ALA A 134 -3.15 -3.47 -17.09
N ALA A 135 -3.53 -4.44 -16.25
CA ALA A 135 -4.31 -5.61 -16.65
C ALA A 135 -5.72 -5.22 -17.16
N ALA A 136 -6.30 -4.14 -16.64
CA ALA A 136 -7.55 -3.56 -17.12
C ALA A 136 -7.39 -2.67 -18.38
N GLY A 137 -6.18 -2.61 -18.96
CA GLY A 137 -5.88 -1.82 -20.15
C GLY A 137 -5.62 -0.33 -19.89
N CYS A 138 -5.51 0.09 -18.63
CA CYS A 138 -5.27 1.46 -18.21
C CYS A 138 -3.86 1.60 -17.63
N LYS A 139 -2.79 1.55 -18.47
CA LYS A 139 -1.42 1.76 -18.00
C LYS A 139 -1.28 3.11 -17.30
N PRO A 140 -0.96 3.14 -15.98
CA PRO A 140 -0.86 4.40 -15.26
C PRO A 140 0.45 5.14 -15.53
N ASP A 141 0.45 6.45 -15.25
CA ASP A 141 1.67 7.19 -14.98
C ASP A 141 2.00 7.10 -13.49
N VAL A 142 3.24 6.78 -13.16
CA VAL A 142 3.71 6.51 -11.79
C VAL A 142 4.64 7.62 -11.33
N PHE A 143 4.36 8.18 -10.16
CA PHE A 143 5.12 9.26 -9.53
C PHE A 143 5.49 8.87 -8.09
N PHE A 144 6.78 8.71 -7.83
CA PHE A 144 7.24 8.30 -6.51
C PHE A 144 8.22 9.29 -5.91
N GLY A 145 8.03 9.57 -4.62
CA GLY A 145 8.89 10.41 -3.81
C GLY A 145 9.64 9.59 -2.76
N PHE A 146 10.93 9.81 -2.65
CA PHE A 146 11.79 9.19 -1.66
C PHE A 146 12.62 10.26 -0.94
N ARG A 147 13.15 9.89 0.22
CA ARG A 147 14.07 10.78 0.91
C ARG A 147 15.39 10.91 0.15
N ASP A 148 15.99 9.78 -0.27
CA ASP A 148 17.31 9.73 -0.88
C ASP A 148 17.39 8.70 -2.02
N LYS A 149 17.27 7.42 -1.70
CA LYS A 149 17.44 6.31 -2.65
C LYS A 149 16.11 5.66 -3.02
N PRO A 150 15.72 5.67 -4.31
CA PRO A 150 14.58 4.91 -4.80
C PRO A 150 14.87 3.40 -4.76
N TYR A 151 13.80 2.60 -4.60
CA TYR A 151 13.86 1.15 -4.66
C TYR A 151 12.66 0.59 -5.44
N CYS A 152 12.78 -0.63 -6.00
CA CYS A 152 11.74 -1.34 -6.75
C CYS A 152 11.21 -0.57 -7.98
N MET A 153 12.02 0.29 -8.62
CA MET A 153 11.54 1.11 -9.75
C MET A 153 11.46 0.34 -11.06
N GLU A 154 12.35 -0.62 -11.27
CA GLU A 154 12.40 -1.38 -12.53
C GLU A 154 11.12 -2.18 -12.78
N GLU A 155 10.49 -2.69 -11.72
CA GLU A 155 9.26 -3.47 -11.81
C GLU A 155 8.10 -2.68 -12.43
N TYR A 156 8.06 -1.37 -12.20
CA TYR A 156 7.01 -0.50 -12.74
C TYR A 156 7.16 -0.20 -14.23
N ARG A 157 8.37 -0.28 -14.79
CA ARG A 157 8.63 0.09 -16.20
C ARG A 157 7.86 -0.76 -17.19
N SER A 158 7.57 -2.01 -16.86
CA SER A 158 6.81 -2.91 -17.74
C SER A 158 5.29 -2.68 -17.70
N ILE A 159 4.77 -2.13 -16.61
CA ILE A 159 3.34 -2.00 -16.34
C ILE A 159 2.83 -0.55 -16.37
N ALA A 160 3.71 0.42 -16.25
CA ALA A 160 3.39 1.84 -16.31
C ALA A 160 3.66 2.41 -17.72
N ASN A 161 2.96 3.50 -18.06
CA ASN A 161 3.25 4.30 -19.24
C ASN A 161 4.45 5.22 -19.00
N LEU A 162 4.54 5.79 -17.79
CA LEU A 162 5.60 6.70 -17.35
C LEU A 162 5.97 6.39 -15.92
N VAL A 163 7.26 6.47 -15.57
CA VAL A 163 7.76 6.41 -14.19
C VAL A 163 8.64 7.62 -13.94
N LYS A 164 8.23 8.48 -13.00
CA LYS A 164 9.04 9.61 -12.54
C LYS A 164 9.32 9.50 -11.04
N VAL A 165 10.50 9.91 -10.65
CA VAL A 165 10.96 9.87 -9.26
C VAL A 165 11.42 11.26 -8.82
N SER A 166 11.09 11.62 -7.58
CA SER A 166 11.69 12.74 -6.86
C SER A 166 12.41 12.26 -5.61
N THR A 167 13.45 12.97 -5.23
CA THR A 167 14.14 12.77 -3.95
C THR A 167 14.32 14.10 -3.24
N ASP A 168 14.23 14.08 -1.90
CA ASP A 168 14.44 15.29 -1.07
C ASP A 168 15.87 15.80 -1.18
N THR A 169 16.83 14.89 -1.42
CA THR A 169 18.26 15.22 -1.57
C THR A 169 18.63 15.63 -2.99
N GLY A 170 17.80 15.34 -3.99
CA GLY A 170 18.14 15.52 -5.40
C GLY A 170 19.15 14.50 -5.93
N ALA A 171 19.46 13.44 -5.17
CA ALA A 171 20.42 12.43 -5.57
C ALA A 171 19.98 11.61 -6.79
N VAL A 172 18.67 11.38 -6.92
CA VAL A 172 18.07 10.67 -8.06
C VAL A 172 16.78 11.36 -8.48
N GLY A 173 16.61 11.56 -9.79
CA GLY A 173 15.41 12.14 -10.36
C GLY A 173 15.27 13.65 -10.07
N PHE A 174 14.04 14.07 -9.80
CA PHE A 174 13.72 15.47 -9.51
C PHE A 174 14.06 15.82 -8.06
N HIS A 175 14.71 16.97 -7.84
CA HIS A 175 14.95 17.50 -6.50
C HIS A 175 13.71 18.25 -6.02
N GLY A 176 12.96 17.65 -5.13
CA GLY A 176 11.72 18.25 -4.59
C GLY A 176 10.65 17.22 -4.26
N PHE A 177 9.42 17.69 -4.09
CA PHE A 177 8.30 16.84 -3.69
C PHE A 177 7.67 16.15 -4.90
N VAL A 178 7.22 14.93 -4.71
CA VAL A 178 6.54 14.13 -5.75
C VAL A 178 5.32 14.84 -6.35
N THR A 179 4.63 15.66 -5.57
CA THR A 179 3.47 16.45 -6.03
C THR A 179 3.81 17.55 -7.04
N GLN A 180 5.09 17.79 -7.30
CA GLN A 180 5.57 18.72 -8.32
C GLN A 180 5.84 18.03 -9.68
N LEU A 181 5.75 16.68 -9.72
CA LEU A 181 6.07 15.90 -10.92
C LEU A 181 4.91 15.77 -11.91
N TYR A 182 3.69 16.12 -11.52
CA TYR A 182 2.48 15.95 -12.32
C TYR A 182 1.50 17.11 -12.08
N ASP A 183 0.65 17.36 -13.06
CA ASP A 183 -0.56 18.21 -12.91
C ASP A 183 -1.77 17.27 -12.79
N PRO A 184 -2.56 17.33 -11.70
CA PRO A 184 -3.78 16.53 -11.59
C PRO A 184 -4.76 16.72 -12.75
N ALA A 185 -4.78 17.89 -13.41
CA ALA A 185 -5.65 18.17 -14.56
C ALA A 185 -5.36 17.28 -15.79
N ASP A 186 -4.18 16.65 -15.83
CA ASP A 186 -3.82 15.73 -16.90
C ASP A 186 -4.42 14.33 -16.73
N TYR A 187 -5.11 14.04 -15.62
CA TYR A 187 -5.59 12.71 -15.24
C TYR A 187 -7.07 12.70 -14.90
N ASP A 188 -7.71 11.55 -15.17
CA ASP A 188 -9.11 11.33 -14.78
C ASP A 188 -9.24 11.00 -13.29
N ALA A 189 -8.20 10.39 -12.70
CA ALA A 189 -8.13 10.10 -11.26
C ALA A 189 -6.68 9.98 -10.77
N VAL A 190 -6.46 10.34 -9.50
CA VAL A 190 -5.17 10.24 -8.82
C VAL A 190 -5.29 9.28 -7.63
N LEU A 191 -4.43 8.25 -7.58
CA LEU A 191 -4.39 7.23 -6.53
C LEU A 191 -3.12 7.43 -5.69
N VAL A 192 -3.27 7.63 -4.38
CA VAL A 192 -2.16 8.11 -3.53
C VAL A 192 -1.96 7.22 -2.30
N CYS A 193 -0.70 6.91 -1.98
CA CYS A 193 -0.32 6.30 -0.70
C CYS A 193 1.03 6.85 -0.22
N GLY A 194 1.14 7.20 1.06
CA GLY A 194 2.38 7.68 1.66
C GLY A 194 2.16 8.60 2.87
N PRO A 195 3.13 9.42 3.24
CA PRO A 195 3.04 10.30 4.39
C PRO A 195 1.79 11.20 4.35
N THR A 196 1.14 11.38 5.48
CA THR A 196 -0.11 12.16 5.57
C THR A 196 0.01 13.57 4.97
N VAL A 197 1.17 14.22 5.16
CA VAL A 197 1.43 15.56 4.59
C VAL A 197 1.42 15.52 3.07
N MET A 198 2.04 14.49 2.46
CA MET A 198 2.04 14.29 1.02
C MET A 198 0.63 14.03 0.49
N MET A 199 -0.13 13.14 1.13
CA MET A 199 -1.51 12.84 0.73
C MET A 199 -2.42 14.05 0.82
N LYS A 200 -2.31 14.85 1.89
CA LYS A 200 -3.06 16.12 2.02
C LYS A 200 -2.73 17.12 0.92
N ASN A 201 -1.45 17.24 0.57
CA ASN A 201 -1.04 18.13 -0.52
C ASN A 201 -1.55 17.64 -1.88
N ALA A 202 -1.44 16.34 -2.17
CA ALA A 202 -2.00 15.75 -3.38
C ALA A 202 -3.53 15.95 -3.46
N ALA A 203 -4.24 15.70 -2.36
CA ALA A 203 -5.69 15.92 -2.28
C ALA A 203 -6.08 17.38 -2.53
N ARG A 204 -5.35 18.34 -1.96
CA ARG A 204 -5.56 19.77 -2.19
C ARG A 204 -5.37 20.14 -3.66
N LEU A 205 -4.27 19.69 -4.28
CA LEU A 205 -4.00 19.96 -5.70
C LEU A 205 -5.07 19.35 -6.61
N CYS A 206 -5.51 18.12 -6.30
CA CYS A 206 -6.59 17.47 -7.03
C CYS A 206 -7.92 18.23 -6.89
N ALA A 207 -8.25 18.72 -5.68
CA ALA A 207 -9.46 19.50 -5.45
C ALA A 207 -9.45 20.82 -6.23
N GLU A 208 -8.32 21.52 -6.32
CA GLU A 208 -8.13 22.74 -7.12
C GLU A 208 -8.35 22.50 -8.62
N LYS A 209 -8.10 21.28 -9.10
CA LYS A 209 -8.26 20.87 -10.49
C LYS A 209 -9.54 20.08 -10.78
N HIS A 210 -10.37 19.88 -9.75
CA HIS A 210 -11.57 19.04 -9.83
C HIS A 210 -11.29 17.60 -10.28
N THR A 211 -10.09 17.07 -9.98
CA THR A 211 -9.70 15.70 -10.30
C THR A 211 -10.00 14.78 -9.12
N PRO A 212 -10.72 13.67 -9.31
CA PRO A 212 -10.93 12.66 -8.27
C PRO A 212 -9.62 12.15 -7.68
N CYS A 213 -9.57 12.07 -6.35
CA CYS A 213 -8.38 11.63 -5.62
C CYS A 213 -8.75 10.56 -4.58
N PHE A 214 -8.08 9.43 -4.62
CA PHE A 214 -8.25 8.35 -3.66
C PHE A 214 -6.96 8.14 -2.87
N VAL A 215 -7.09 8.10 -1.54
CA VAL A 215 -5.95 8.04 -0.64
C VAL A 215 -5.99 6.79 0.22
N SER A 216 -4.86 6.11 0.36
CA SER A 216 -4.71 4.96 1.25
C SER A 216 -4.12 5.42 2.58
N LEU A 217 -4.95 5.41 3.63
CA LEU A 217 -4.56 5.86 4.97
C LEU A 217 -3.87 4.76 5.77
N GLU A 218 -2.89 5.17 6.57
CA GLU A 218 -2.24 4.34 7.58
C GLU A 218 -2.66 4.76 8.98
N LYS A 219 -2.93 3.79 9.85
CA LYS A 219 -3.20 3.98 11.27
C LYS A 219 -2.64 2.81 12.08
N LYS A 220 -2.33 3.06 13.35
CA LYS A 220 -2.07 1.98 14.29
C LYS A 220 -3.30 1.09 14.38
N MET A 221 -3.10 -0.22 14.27
CA MET A 221 -4.19 -1.19 14.27
C MET A 221 -3.97 -2.24 15.36
N ALA A 222 -5.07 -2.67 15.97
CA ALA A 222 -5.08 -3.82 16.87
C ALA A 222 -5.83 -4.99 16.21
N CYS A 223 -7.17 -4.92 16.08
CA CYS A 223 -7.97 -6.04 15.60
C CYS A 223 -7.97 -6.24 14.07
N GLY A 224 -7.73 -5.20 13.27
CA GLY A 224 -7.77 -5.24 11.81
C GLY A 224 -9.17 -5.41 11.18
N ILE A 225 -10.22 -5.64 11.97
CA ILE A 225 -11.58 -6.02 11.50
C ILE A 225 -12.67 -5.02 11.90
N GLY A 226 -12.32 -3.84 12.41
CA GLY A 226 -13.27 -2.79 12.79
C GLY A 226 -13.95 -2.97 14.15
N ALA A 227 -13.52 -3.93 14.97
CA ALA A 227 -14.17 -4.22 16.26
C ALA A 227 -13.66 -3.31 17.40
N CYS A 228 -12.36 -3.00 17.45
CA CYS A 228 -11.75 -2.28 18.58
C CYS A 228 -11.77 -0.74 18.43
N LEU A 229 -12.08 -0.22 17.24
CA LEU A 229 -12.10 1.20 16.88
C LEU A 229 -10.75 1.94 17.05
N GLY A 230 -9.66 1.24 17.35
CA GLY A 230 -8.33 1.82 17.58
C GLY A 230 -7.71 2.53 16.36
N CYS A 231 -8.15 2.17 15.15
CA CYS A 231 -7.70 2.79 13.90
C CYS A 231 -8.69 3.82 13.34
N THR A 232 -9.56 4.39 14.17
CA THR A 232 -10.55 5.38 13.73
C THR A 232 -9.85 6.64 13.21
N CYS A 233 -10.27 7.11 12.04
CA CYS A 233 -9.98 8.44 11.51
C CYS A 233 -11.26 9.29 11.51
N GLU A 234 -11.10 10.59 11.69
CA GLU A 234 -12.19 11.54 11.52
C GLU A 234 -12.44 11.78 10.03
N THR A 235 -13.71 11.91 9.67
CA THR A 235 -14.13 12.35 8.34
C THR A 235 -14.62 13.79 8.39
N LYS A 236 -14.70 14.46 7.24
CA LYS A 236 -15.24 15.83 7.16
C LYS A 236 -16.68 15.95 7.64
N SER A 237 -17.44 14.84 7.63
CA SER A 237 -18.80 14.81 8.18
C SER A 237 -18.83 14.73 9.72
N GLY A 238 -17.68 14.72 10.40
CA GLY A 238 -17.57 14.53 11.85
C GLY A 238 -17.80 13.10 12.33
N LYS A 239 -18.04 12.16 11.43
CA LYS A 239 -18.20 10.71 11.76
C LYS A 239 -16.84 10.03 11.75
N GLY A 240 -16.57 9.22 12.77
CA GLY A 240 -15.39 8.34 12.78
C GLY A 240 -15.58 7.15 11.85
N LYS A 241 -14.53 6.82 11.07
CA LYS A 241 -14.46 5.58 10.28
C LYS A 241 -13.23 4.78 10.66
N SER A 242 -13.39 3.46 10.80
CA SER A 242 -12.25 2.57 11.06
C SER A 242 -11.47 2.32 9.78
N VAL A 243 -10.19 2.69 9.75
CA VAL A 243 -9.32 2.51 8.58
C VAL A 243 -9.23 1.04 8.16
N CYS A 244 -9.21 0.12 9.11
CA CYS A 244 -9.14 -1.32 8.81
C CYS A 244 -10.40 -1.92 8.19
N LYS A 245 -11.59 -1.31 8.40
CA LYS A 245 -12.88 -1.85 7.93
C LYS A 245 -13.48 -1.01 6.80
N ASN A 246 -13.46 0.32 6.95
CA ASN A 246 -14.06 1.25 5.99
C ASN A 246 -13.05 1.70 4.92
N GLY A 247 -11.74 1.67 5.25
CA GLY A 247 -10.59 1.89 4.41
C GLY A 247 -9.78 0.60 4.20
N PRO A 248 -8.48 0.70 3.94
CA PRO A 248 -7.63 1.89 4.07
C PRO A 248 -7.83 2.96 3.00
N VAL A 249 -8.46 2.62 1.88
CA VAL A 249 -8.67 3.55 0.77
C VAL A 249 -9.97 4.35 0.97
N PHE A 250 -9.85 5.68 0.83
CA PHE A 250 -10.95 6.63 0.94
C PHE A 250 -10.91 7.62 -0.22
N ASP A 251 -12.07 8.16 -0.60
CA ASP A 251 -12.10 9.40 -1.35
C ASP A 251 -11.44 10.51 -0.51
N ALA A 252 -10.51 11.26 -1.10
CA ALA A 252 -9.76 12.28 -0.38
C ALA A 252 -10.67 13.39 0.17
N THR A 253 -11.79 13.68 -0.50
CA THR A 253 -12.78 14.67 -0.05
C THR A 253 -13.49 14.25 1.23
N GLU A 254 -13.47 12.98 1.57
CA GLU A 254 -14.07 12.45 2.80
C GLU A 254 -13.19 12.66 4.03
N VAL A 255 -11.86 12.58 3.86
CA VAL A 255 -10.90 12.51 4.98
C VAL A 255 -9.94 13.71 5.08
N PHE A 256 -9.88 14.56 4.02
CA PHE A 256 -9.01 15.75 3.99
C PHE A 256 -9.73 17.04 3.60
#